data_0a0fe76e40c4c297f730c7c5af5e06fe
#
_entry.id   0a0fe76e40c4c297f730c7c5af5e06fe
#
_cell.length_a   1.000
_cell.length_b   1.000
_cell.length_c   1.000
_cell.angle_alpha   90.00
_cell.angle_beta   90.00
_cell.angle_gamma   90.00
#
_symmetry.space_group_name_H-M   'P 1'
#
loop_
_entity.id
_entity.type
_entity.pdbx_description
1 polymer ?
#
loop_
_entity_poly.entity_id
_entity_poly.type
_entity_poly.pdbx_seq_one_letter_code
_entity_poly.pdbx_strand_id
1 'polypeptide(L)'
;NILQLSNSESTLEINTLLLGCSTKSNNTDTVGQFGEGYKIAALVLNRLRKTFSVYNNSKDEIWISKFERSEVFNEKVLMFEIIPNHTNNDGLVIEIENVTLDEYNSLYDVWIGMPDAENHKAIETSYGRIFTEKDMRGEIFVNGLAVEKEKNLYFGYDFKPQYITVERDRKSCSTWDMRSTTSKMICE
;
A
#
# COMPACT_ATOMS: atom_id res chain seq x y z
N ASN A 1 13.22 15.82 5.74
CA ASN A 1 12.95 14.43 6.11
C ASN A 1 12.47 13.67 4.88
N ILE A 2 12.94 12.45 4.71
CA ILE A 2 12.60 11.56 3.58
C ILE A 2 12.01 10.28 4.17
N LEU A 3 10.86 9.86 3.64
CA LEU A 3 10.29 8.53 3.87
C LEU A 3 10.68 7.63 2.70
N GLN A 4 11.26 6.49 3.00
CA GLN A 4 11.61 5.46 2.01
C GLN A 4 10.78 4.20 2.23
N LEU A 5 10.25 3.66 1.14
CA LEU A 5 9.56 2.37 1.08
C LEU A 5 10.30 1.51 0.06
N SER A 6 10.85 0.38 0.47
CA SER A 6 11.67 -0.48 -0.40
C SER A 6 11.11 -1.89 -0.54
N ASN A 7 11.31 -2.46 -1.72
CA ASN A 7 11.01 -3.86 -2.02
C ASN A 7 12.07 -4.40 -3.00
N SER A 8 12.87 -5.36 -2.54
CA SER A 8 14.01 -5.91 -3.30
C SER A 8 13.63 -6.76 -4.50
N GLU A 9 12.40 -7.26 -4.55
CA GLU A 9 11.94 -8.19 -5.59
C GLU A 9 10.98 -7.55 -6.61
N SER A 10 10.76 -6.24 -6.51
CA SER A 10 9.80 -5.54 -7.37
C SER A 10 10.48 -4.70 -8.43
N THR A 11 9.81 -4.57 -9.57
CA THR A 11 10.14 -3.61 -10.63
C THR A 11 8.87 -3.01 -11.20
N LEU A 12 8.97 -1.86 -11.85
CA LEU A 12 7.86 -1.23 -12.58
C LEU A 12 8.14 -1.21 -14.07
N GLU A 13 7.11 -1.52 -14.85
CA GLU A 13 7.11 -1.33 -16.30
C GLU A 13 6.45 0.01 -16.65
N ILE A 14 6.90 0.66 -17.72
CA ILE A 14 6.41 1.97 -18.13
C ILE A 14 4.90 1.98 -18.40
N ASN A 15 4.34 0.86 -18.87
CA ASN A 15 2.91 0.71 -19.09
C ASN A 15 2.09 0.80 -17.79
N THR A 16 2.71 0.61 -16.62
CA THR A 16 2.03 0.79 -15.32
C THR A 16 1.66 2.25 -15.04
N LEU A 17 2.23 3.21 -15.77
CA LEU A 17 1.81 4.62 -15.72
C LEU A 17 0.43 4.85 -16.34
N LEU A 18 -0.05 3.95 -17.20
CA LEU A 18 -1.40 4.02 -17.74
C LEU A 18 -2.43 3.66 -16.66
N LEU A 19 -3.60 4.33 -16.70
CA LEU A 19 -4.70 4.03 -15.79
C LEU A 19 -5.22 2.60 -16.04
N GLY A 20 -5.50 1.88 -14.95
CA GLY A 20 -5.99 0.50 -15.02
C GLY A 20 -4.91 -0.56 -15.31
N CYS A 21 -3.68 -0.17 -15.57
CA CYS A 21 -2.58 -1.12 -15.75
C CYS A 21 -1.90 -1.44 -14.42
N SER A 22 -1.84 -2.71 -14.07
CA SER A 22 -1.14 -3.22 -12.89
C SER A 22 -0.34 -4.48 -13.28
N THR A 23 0.89 -4.58 -12.79
CA THR A 23 1.68 -5.82 -12.88
C THR A 23 1.11 -6.94 -12.01
N LYS A 24 0.20 -6.61 -11.09
CA LYS A 24 -0.40 -7.52 -10.11
C LYS A 24 -1.87 -7.84 -10.40
N SER A 25 -2.41 -7.48 -11.57
CA SER A 25 -3.83 -7.67 -11.92
C SER A 25 -4.31 -9.12 -11.84
N ASN A 26 -3.40 -10.09 -12.03
CA ASN A 26 -3.70 -11.52 -11.98
C ASN A 26 -3.19 -12.20 -10.69
N ASN A 27 -2.71 -11.43 -9.72
CA ASN A 27 -2.18 -11.99 -8.47
C ASN A 27 -3.15 -11.72 -7.32
N THR A 28 -3.82 -12.77 -6.85
CA THR A 28 -4.78 -12.71 -5.74
C THR A 28 -4.11 -12.54 -4.37
N ASP A 29 -2.80 -12.78 -4.26
CA ASP A 29 -2.05 -12.70 -3.00
C ASP A 29 -1.63 -11.27 -2.64
N THR A 30 -1.98 -10.30 -3.49
CA THR A 30 -1.58 -8.90 -3.31
C THR A 30 -2.78 -7.96 -3.27
N VAL A 31 -2.71 -6.92 -2.43
CA VAL A 31 -3.75 -5.88 -2.31
C VAL A 31 -3.74 -4.91 -3.51
N GLY A 32 -2.66 -4.85 -4.28
CA GLY A 32 -2.42 -3.85 -5.33
C GLY A 32 -2.99 -4.17 -6.71
N GLN A 33 -4.21 -4.68 -6.83
CA GLN A 33 -4.79 -5.20 -8.09
C GLN A 33 -5.10 -4.12 -9.13
N PHE A 34 -5.49 -2.91 -8.73
CA PHE A 34 -5.99 -1.87 -9.65
C PHE A 34 -4.90 -1.03 -10.32
N GLY A 35 -3.66 -1.11 -9.86
CA GLY A 35 -2.52 -0.38 -10.43
C GLY A 35 -2.60 1.15 -10.36
N GLU A 36 -3.49 1.71 -9.55
CA GLU A 36 -3.71 3.16 -9.46
C GLU A 36 -3.07 3.80 -8.22
N GLY A 37 -2.76 3.01 -7.20
CA GLY A 37 -2.39 3.50 -5.88
C GLY A 37 -1.22 4.48 -5.89
N TYR A 38 -0.09 4.13 -6.50
CA TYR A 38 1.09 5.00 -6.52
C TYR A 38 0.91 6.25 -7.41
N LYS A 39 0.08 6.17 -8.47
CA LYS A 39 -0.25 7.32 -9.33
C LYS A 39 -1.11 8.34 -8.57
N ILE A 40 -2.11 7.85 -7.83
CA ILE A 40 -2.93 8.70 -6.95
C ILE A 40 -2.08 9.28 -5.81
N ALA A 41 -1.21 8.48 -5.21
CA ALA A 41 -0.26 8.96 -4.21
C ALA A 41 0.63 10.08 -4.77
N ALA A 42 1.24 9.88 -5.94
CA ALA A 42 2.04 10.90 -6.62
C ALA A 42 1.24 12.18 -6.87
N LEU A 43 0.00 12.06 -7.34
CA LEU A 43 -0.90 13.21 -7.57
C LEU A 43 -1.16 13.99 -6.28
N VAL A 44 -1.52 13.30 -5.19
CA VAL A 44 -1.83 13.93 -3.90
C VAL A 44 -0.58 14.56 -3.31
N LEU A 45 0.55 13.84 -3.29
CA LEU A 45 1.80 14.30 -2.71
C LEU A 45 2.34 15.55 -3.45
N ASN A 46 2.28 15.57 -4.79
CA ASN A 46 2.64 16.76 -5.56
C ASN A 46 1.72 17.96 -5.27
N ARG A 47 0.41 17.73 -5.03
CA ARG A 47 -0.51 18.81 -4.59
C ARG A 47 -0.12 19.36 -3.22
N LEU A 48 0.38 18.51 -2.34
CA LEU A 48 0.90 18.87 -1.02
C LEU A 48 2.35 19.42 -1.07
N ARG A 49 2.91 19.67 -2.27
CA ARG A 49 4.27 20.14 -2.50
C ARG A 49 5.35 19.22 -1.94
N LYS A 50 5.09 17.92 -1.95
CA LYS A 50 6.07 16.87 -1.62
C LYS A 50 6.65 16.31 -2.91
N THR A 51 7.94 16.00 -2.90
CA THR A 51 8.58 15.26 -4.00
C THR A 51 8.23 13.78 -3.85
N PHE A 52 7.80 13.16 -4.93
CA PHE A 52 7.57 11.72 -5.00
C PHE A 52 8.43 11.15 -6.12
N SER A 53 9.35 10.28 -5.74
CA SER A 53 10.30 9.65 -6.66
C SER A 53 10.25 8.13 -6.51
N VAL A 54 10.46 7.44 -7.62
CA VAL A 54 10.55 5.97 -7.68
C VAL A 54 11.89 5.60 -8.28
N TYR A 55 12.74 4.96 -7.49
CA TYR A 55 13.99 4.37 -7.94
C TYR A 55 13.69 2.95 -8.40
N ASN A 56 13.65 2.75 -9.69
CA ASN A 56 13.44 1.47 -10.34
C ASN A 56 14.81 0.84 -10.65
N ASN A 57 15.48 0.38 -9.60
CA ASN A 57 16.88 -0.03 -9.65
C ASN A 57 17.13 -1.18 -10.63
N SER A 58 16.20 -2.15 -10.69
CA SER A 58 16.30 -3.26 -11.65
C SER A 58 16.19 -2.83 -13.13
N LYS A 59 15.87 -1.57 -13.40
CA LYS A 59 15.80 -0.96 -14.74
C LYS A 59 16.81 0.17 -14.93
N ASP A 60 17.62 0.47 -13.92
CA ASP A 60 18.54 1.62 -13.93
C ASP A 60 17.83 2.97 -14.19
N GLU A 61 16.65 3.17 -13.60
CA GLU A 61 15.81 4.33 -13.82
C GLU A 61 15.37 4.99 -12.51
N ILE A 62 15.25 6.35 -12.55
CA ILE A 62 14.49 7.10 -11.54
C ILE A 62 13.29 7.74 -12.23
N TRP A 63 12.12 7.61 -11.64
CA TRP A 63 10.88 8.22 -12.08
C TRP A 63 10.50 9.33 -11.11
N ILE A 64 10.53 10.57 -11.54
CA ILE A 64 10.21 11.73 -10.71
C ILE A 64 8.87 12.29 -11.14
N SER A 65 7.93 12.36 -10.20
CA SER A 65 6.61 12.92 -10.49
C SER A 65 6.61 14.44 -10.33
N LYS A 66 5.98 15.13 -11.27
CA LYS A 66 5.81 16.59 -11.25
C LYS A 66 4.54 17.03 -11.96
N PHE A 67 4.06 18.23 -11.66
CA PHE A 67 3.04 18.87 -12.48
C PHE A 67 3.69 19.70 -13.60
N GLU A 68 3.26 19.46 -14.82
CA GLU A 68 3.68 20.20 -15.97
C GLU A 68 2.49 20.61 -16.84
N ARG A 69 2.59 21.75 -17.53
CA ARG A 69 1.53 22.18 -18.43
C ARG A 69 1.60 21.39 -19.74
N SER A 70 0.55 20.65 -20.03
CA SER A 70 0.43 19.96 -21.30
C SER A 70 -0.06 20.92 -22.37
N GLU A 71 0.66 21.03 -23.48
CA GLU A 71 0.23 21.80 -24.64
C GLU A 71 -1.01 21.19 -25.31
N VAL A 72 -1.12 19.85 -25.27
CA VAL A 72 -2.24 19.12 -25.87
C VAL A 72 -3.56 19.39 -25.13
N PHE A 73 -3.51 19.38 -23.80
CA PHE A 73 -4.71 19.57 -22.97
C PHE A 73 -4.90 21.01 -22.48
N ASN A 74 -3.89 21.87 -22.68
CA ASN A 74 -3.81 23.22 -22.13
C ASN A 74 -4.04 23.32 -20.61
N GLU A 75 -3.76 22.24 -19.88
CA GLU A 75 -3.96 22.07 -18.44
C GLU A 75 -2.70 21.54 -17.76
N LYS A 76 -2.62 21.70 -16.43
CA LYS A 76 -1.59 21.05 -15.63
C LYS A 76 -1.91 19.57 -15.45
N VAL A 77 -1.01 18.73 -15.90
CA VAL A 77 -1.10 17.27 -15.79
C VAL A 77 0.01 16.74 -14.91
N LEU A 78 -0.26 15.61 -14.24
CA LEU A 78 0.79 14.85 -13.56
C LEU A 78 1.63 14.15 -14.62
N MET A 79 2.93 14.38 -14.57
CA MET A 79 3.91 13.72 -15.42
C MET A 79 4.94 12.98 -14.58
N PHE A 80 5.49 11.92 -15.15
CA PHE A 80 6.66 11.23 -14.63
C PHE A 80 7.82 11.46 -15.59
N GLU A 81 8.86 12.12 -15.11
CA GLU A 81 10.13 12.24 -15.81
C GLU A 81 10.98 11.00 -15.47
N ILE A 82 11.39 10.27 -16.50
CA ILE A 82 12.20 9.08 -16.34
C ILE A 82 13.61 9.39 -16.76
N ILE A 83 14.55 9.27 -15.83
CA ILE A 83 15.96 9.54 -16.04
C ILE A 83 16.80 8.30 -15.74
N PRO A 84 17.92 8.08 -16.46
CA PRO A 84 18.84 6.99 -16.15
C PRO A 84 19.44 7.13 -14.74
N ASN A 85 19.55 5.99 -14.03
CA ASN A 85 20.17 5.90 -12.72
C ASN A 85 20.90 4.57 -12.56
N HIS A 86 22.18 4.56 -12.88
CA HIS A 86 22.99 3.36 -12.73
C HIS A 86 23.30 3.12 -11.26
N THR A 87 22.83 1.98 -10.76
CA THR A 87 23.05 1.54 -9.39
C THR A 87 23.42 0.06 -9.38
N ASN A 88 24.10 -0.38 -8.33
CA ASN A 88 24.37 -1.80 -8.10
C ASN A 88 23.27 -2.47 -7.23
N ASN A 89 22.19 -1.75 -6.96
CA ASN A 89 21.07 -2.25 -6.17
C ASN A 89 19.99 -2.83 -7.09
N ASP A 90 19.23 -3.76 -6.57
CA ASP A 90 18.03 -4.31 -7.22
C ASP A 90 16.76 -3.76 -6.56
N GLY A 91 15.62 -4.04 -7.20
CA GLY A 91 14.31 -3.76 -6.66
C GLY A 91 13.82 -2.33 -6.86
N LEU A 92 12.87 -1.97 -6.04
CA LEU A 92 12.13 -0.71 -6.12
C LEU A 92 12.26 0.06 -4.81
N VAL A 93 12.57 1.35 -4.88
CA VAL A 93 12.52 2.26 -3.72
C VAL A 93 11.63 3.45 -4.07
N ILE A 94 10.63 3.72 -3.24
CA ILE A 94 9.83 4.93 -3.32
C ILE A 94 10.33 5.89 -2.26
N GLU A 95 10.63 7.12 -2.67
CA GLU A 95 11.01 8.21 -1.78
C GLU A 95 9.97 9.31 -1.80
N ILE A 96 9.62 9.77 -0.60
CA ILE A 96 8.74 10.92 -0.39
C ILE A 96 9.49 11.93 0.45
N GLU A 97 9.81 13.08 -0.13
CA GLU A 97 10.48 14.16 0.59
C GLU A 97 9.49 15.04 1.35
N ASN A 98 10.02 15.80 2.30
CA ASN A 98 9.28 16.76 3.11
C ASN A 98 8.18 16.12 3.98
N VAL A 99 8.39 14.88 4.42
CA VAL A 99 7.51 14.19 5.35
C VAL A 99 7.74 14.73 6.76
N THR A 100 6.68 15.18 7.43
CA THR A 100 6.74 15.61 8.83
C THR A 100 6.75 14.42 9.77
N LEU A 101 7.13 14.63 11.02
CA LEU A 101 7.09 13.58 12.04
C LEU A 101 5.65 13.12 12.31
N ASP A 102 4.69 14.04 12.32
CA ASP A 102 3.28 13.71 12.54
C ASP A 102 2.71 12.83 11.41
N GLU A 103 3.08 13.14 10.16
CA GLU A 103 2.70 12.31 9.01
C GLU A 103 3.35 10.92 9.09
N TYR A 104 4.63 10.83 9.49
CA TYR A 104 5.28 9.56 9.71
C TYR A 104 4.59 8.76 10.84
N ASN A 105 4.29 9.40 11.95
CA ASN A 105 3.61 8.75 13.07
C ASN A 105 2.21 8.25 12.68
N SER A 106 1.50 8.96 11.81
CA SER A 106 0.18 8.51 11.34
C SER A 106 0.21 7.20 10.54
N LEU A 107 1.38 6.75 10.05
CA LEU A 107 1.51 5.48 9.36
C LEU A 107 1.33 4.27 10.29
N TYR A 108 1.55 4.45 11.61
CA TYR A 108 1.31 3.41 12.61
C TYR A 108 -0.18 3.04 12.69
N ASP A 109 -1.08 3.99 12.41
CA ASP A 109 -2.52 3.75 12.37
C ASP A 109 -2.96 3.03 11.09
N VAL A 110 -2.11 3.05 10.05
CA VAL A 110 -2.44 2.53 8.71
C VAL A 110 -1.78 1.19 8.44
N TRP A 111 -0.60 0.95 8.99
CA TRP A 111 0.16 -0.25 8.71
C TRP A 111 0.80 -0.84 9.96
N ILE A 112 0.35 -2.03 10.33
CA ILE A 112 0.81 -2.75 11.53
C ILE A 112 2.27 -3.21 11.44
N GLY A 113 2.87 -3.23 10.25
CA GLY A 113 4.25 -3.63 10.01
C GLY A 113 5.27 -2.49 10.09
N MET A 114 4.95 -1.34 10.70
CA MET A 114 5.92 -0.26 10.91
C MET A 114 7.12 -0.76 11.74
N PRO A 115 8.36 -0.29 11.45
CA PRO A 115 9.59 -0.84 12.01
C PRO A 115 9.64 -0.94 13.53
N ASP A 116 9.08 0.03 14.24
CA ASP A 116 9.06 0.09 15.70
C ASP A 116 7.64 -0.10 16.26
N ALA A 117 6.73 -0.70 15.48
CA ALA A 117 5.38 -1.00 15.94
C ALA A 117 5.41 -2.03 17.07
N GLU A 118 4.47 -1.95 17.99
CA GLU A 118 4.30 -2.95 19.04
C GLU A 118 4.07 -4.33 18.42
N ASN A 119 4.80 -5.33 18.90
CA ASN A 119 4.60 -6.71 18.48
C ASN A 119 3.33 -7.26 19.13
N HIS A 120 2.23 -7.16 18.41
CA HIS A 120 0.96 -7.73 18.86
C HIS A 120 1.00 -9.27 18.89
N LYS A 121 0.46 -9.84 19.96
CA LYS A 121 0.31 -11.29 20.06
C LYS A 121 -0.74 -11.78 19.07
N ALA A 122 -0.28 -12.55 18.11
CA ALA A 122 -1.13 -13.10 17.07
C ALA A 122 -1.14 -14.64 17.07
N ILE A 123 -2.27 -15.21 16.75
CA ILE A 123 -2.43 -16.62 16.42
C ILE A 123 -2.39 -16.71 14.90
N GLU A 124 -1.41 -17.43 14.36
CA GLU A 124 -1.28 -17.66 12.92
C GLU A 124 -2.27 -18.72 12.46
N THR A 125 -2.93 -18.46 11.34
CA THR A 125 -3.85 -19.38 10.67
C THR A 125 -3.58 -19.47 9.17
N SER A 126 -4.17 -20.43 8.49
CA SER A 126 -4.07 -20.53 7.02
C SER A 126 -4.64 -19.30 6.31
N TYR A 127 -5.58 -18.59 6.94
CA TYR A 127 -6.31 -17.46 6.37
C TYR A 127 -5.71 -16.09 6.76
N GLY A 128 -4.79 -16.05 7.73
CA GLY A 128 -4.20 -14.83 8.26
C GLY A 128 -3.91 -14.92 9.75
N ARG A 129 -3.97 -13.79 10.46
CA ARG A 129 -3.65 -13.67 11.88
C ARG A 129 -4.85 -13.24 12.70
N ILE A 130 -4.98 -13.76 13.92
CA ILE A 130 -5.96 -13.34 14.91
C ILE A 130 -5.22 -12.63 16.05
N PHE A 131 -5.58 -11.40 16.35
CA PHE A 131 -5.05 -10.64 17.47
C PHE A 131 -5.98 -10.77 18.68
N THR A 132 -5.45 -11.24 19.80
CA THR A 132 -6.24 -11.53 21.02
C THR A 132 -6.23 -10.40 22.04
N GLU A 133 -5.43 -9.37 21.83
CA GLU A 133 -5.29 -8.22 22.71
C GLU A 133 -6.52 -7.32 22.66
N LYS A 134 -6.80 -6.65 23.79
CA LYS A 134 -8.05 -5.86 23.93
C LYS A 134 -8.08 -4.62 23.04
N ASP A 135 -6.94 -3.99 22.82
CA ASP A 135 -6.75 -2.81 21.97
C ASP A 135 -6.94 -3.13 20.50
N MET A 136 -6.62 -4.37 20.09
CA MET A 136 -6.81 -4.87 18.74
C MET A 136 -8.24 -5.31 18.44
N ARG A 137 -9.14 -5.29 19.43
CA ARG A 137 -10.52 -5.76 19.27
C ARG A 137 -11.27 -5.00 18.19
N GLY A 138 -11.75 -5.75 17.21
CA GLY A 138 -12.52 -5.24 16.08
C GLY A 138 -11.67 -4.61 14.97
N GLU A 139 -10.37 -4.48 15.16
CA GLU A 139 -9.48 -3.97 14.11
C GLU A 139 -9.37 -4.99 12.98
N ILE A 140 -9.56 -4.52 11.74
CA ILE A 140 -9.49 -5.32 10.53
C ILE A 140 -8.35 -4.83 9.66
N PHE A 141 -7.44 -5.74 9.38
CA PHE A 141 -6.31 -5.53 8.48
C PHE A 141 -6.41 -6.49 7.29
N VAL A 142 -5.82 -6.11 6.19
CA VAL A 142 -5.57 -6.98 5.05
C VAL A 142 -4.10 -6.86 4.64
N ASN A 143 -3.35 -7.93 4.82
CA ASN A 143 -1.90 -7.94 4.62
C ASN A 143 -1.19 -6.81 5.41
N GLY A 144 -1.60 -6.62 6.66
CA GLY A 144 -1.06 -5.60 7.56
C GLY A 144 -1.58 -4.18 7.37
N LEU A 145 -2.35 -3.91 6.32
CA LEU A 145 -2.96 -2.59 6.09
C LEU A 145 -4.31 -2.50 6.81
N ALA A 146 -4.49 -1.47 7.62
CA ALA A 146 -5.75 -1.17 8.29
C ALA A 146 -6.84 -0.84 7.26
N VAL A 147 -7.99 -1.47 7.38
CA VAL A 147 -9.13 -1.29 6.47
C VAL A 147 -10.30 -0.65 7.19
N GLU A 148 -10.80 -1.30 8.24
CA GLU A 148 -11.96 -0.84 8.99
C GLU A 148 -11.93 -1.35 10.44
N LYS A 149 -12.87 -0.87 11.25
CA LYS A 149 -13.08 -1.37 12.61
C LYS A 149 -14.50 -1.86 12.78
N GLU A 150 -14.68 -3.16 13.03
CA GLU A 150 -15.98 -3.79 13.25
C GLU A 150 -16.21 -4.08 14.75
N LYS A 151 -17.04 -3.27 15.39
CA LYS A 151 -17.28 -3.30 16.86
C LYS A 151 -17.84 -4.61 17.39
N ASN A 152 -18.48 -5.40 16.54
CA ASN A 152 -19.10 -6.66 16.94
C ASN A 152 -18.12 -7.84 16.96
N LEU A 153 -16.91 -7.67 16.45
CA LEU A 153 -15.88 -8.70 16.51
C LEU A 153 -15.17 -8.69 17.87
N TYR A 154 -14.90 -9.87 18.39
CA TYR A 154 -14.26 -10.05 19.70
C TYR A 154 -12.74 -9.94 19.63
N PHE A 155 -12.16 -10.23 18.47
CA PHE A 155 -10.73 -10.20 18.19
C PHE A 155 -10.41 -9.17 17.09
N GLY A 156 -9.13 -8.84 16.92
CA GLY A 156 -8.64 -8.21 15.71
C GLY A 156 -8.25 -9.27 14.67
N TYR A 157 -8.26 -8.92 13.40
CA TYR A 157 -7.96 -9.85 12.31
C TYR A 157 -7.09 -9.19 11.25
N ASP A 158 -6.07 -9.91 10.77
CA ASP A 158 -5.30 -9.55 9.59
C ASP A 158 -5.45 -10.66 8.55
N PHE A 159 -6.23 -10.39 7.52
CA PHE A 159 -6.55 -11.38 6.49
C PHE A 159 -5.50 -11.41 5.40
N LYS A 160 -5.24 -12.60 4.86
CA LYS A 160 -4.53 -12.70 3.58
C LYS A 160 -5.46 -12.24 2.44
N PRO A 161 -4.93 -11.48 1.46
CA PRO A 161 -5.76 -10.84 0.42
C PRO A 161 -6.64 -11.81 -0.39
N GLN A 162 -6.19 -13.04 -0.60
CA GLN A 162 -6.93 -14.05 -1.38
C GLN A 162 -8.22 -14.53 -0.72
N TYR A 163 -8.43 -14.25 0.58
CA TYR A 163 -9.60 -14.76 1.33
C TYR A 163 -10.62 -13.69 1.66
N ILE A 164 -10.37 -12.44 1.26
CA ILE A 164 -11.25 -11.32 1.54
C ILE A 164 -11.30 -10.33 0.38
N THR A 165 -12.50 -9.92 0.03
CA THR A 165 -12.69 -8.87 -0.98
C THR A 165 -12.65 -7.51 -0.29
N VAL A 166 -11.72 -6.67 -0.69
CA VAL A 166 -11.59 -5.29 -0.24
C VAL A 166 -12.17 -4.37 -1.32
N GLU A 167 -13.00 -3.43 -0.90
CA GLU A 167 -13.54 -2.41 -1.80
C GLU A 167 -12.43 -1.57 -2.46
N ARG A 168 -12.71 -0.97 -3.61
CA ARG A 168 -11.72 -0.23 -4.39
C ARG A 168 -11.05 0.90 -3.61
N ASP A 169 -11.78 1.55 -2.72
CA ASP A 169 -11.27 2.61 -1.83
C ASP A 169 -10.48 2.08 -0.63
N ARG A 170 -10.46 0.75 -0.42
CA ARG A 170 -9.79 0.04 0.67
C ARG A 170 -10.24 0.46 2.07
N LYS A 171 -11.47 0.97 2.20
CA LYS A 171 -12.04 1.41 3.47
C LYS A 171 -13.06 0.44 4.06
N SER A 172 -13.37 -0.62 3.35
CA SER A 172 -14.27 -1.67 3.82
C SER A 172 -13.98 -3.01 3.15
N CYS A 173 -14.39 -4.06 3.82
CA CYS A 173 -14.33 -5.43 3.34
C CYS A 173 -15.74 -5.97 3.08
N SER A 174 -15.83 -6.97 2.21
CA SER A 174 -17.07 -7.75 2.04
C SER A 174 -17.49 -8.36 3.38
N THR A 175 -18.63 -7.96 3.90
CA THR A 175 -19.16 -8.46 5.19
C THR A 175 -19.35 -9.98 5.16
N TRP A 176 -19.71 -10.55 4.01
CA TRP A 176 -19.88 -11.98 3.87
C TRP A 176 -18.55 -12.72 3.94
N ASP A 177 -17.53 -12.25 3.20
CA ASP A 177 -16.18 -12.83 3.23
C ASP A 177 -15.60 -12.75 4.64
N MET A 178 -15.74 -11.58 5.29
CA MET A 178 -15.26 -11.37 6.66
C MET A 178 -15.87 -12.37 7.64
N ARG A 179 -17.20 -12.55 7.64
CA ARG A 179 -17.88 -13.52 8.51
C ARG A 179 -17.47 -14.96 8.21
N SER A 180 -17.39 -15.31 6.93
CA SER A 180 -16.99 -16.66 6.51
C SER A 180 -15.55 -16.96 6.94
N THR A 181 -14.64 -16.01 6.67
CA THR A 181 -13.21 -16.22 6.92
C THR A 181 -12.88 -16.18 8.41
N THR A 182 -13.46 -15.25 9.20
CA THR A 182 -13.30 -15.24 10.67
C THR A 182 -13.77 -16.55 11.30
N SER A 183 -14.90 -17.10 10.84
CA SER A 183 -15.39 -18.39 11.35
C SER A 183 -14.40 -19.52 11.08
N LYS A 184 -13.79 -19.57 9.89
CA LYS A 184 -12.77 -20.57 9.55
C LYS A 184 -11.50 -20.40 10.40
N MET A 185 -11.03 -19.16 10.59
CA MET A 185 -9.86 -18.85 11.41
C MET A 185 -10.03 -19.30 12.87
N ILE A 186 -11.24 -19.14 13.43
CA ILE A 186 -11.53 -19.56 14.82
C ILE A 186 -11.64 -21.07 14.95
N CYS A 187 -12.02 -21.78 13.89
CA CYS A 187 -12.17 -23.24 13.89
C CYS A 187 -10.87 -24.00 13.61
N GLU A 188 -9.82 -23.32 13.16
CA GLU A 188 -8.49 -23.90 12.91
C GLU A 188 -7.65 -23.96 14.20
#